data_10e3a8ca30bf79874d5b8fa172c9c54c
#
_entry.id   10e3a8ca30bf79874d5b8fa172c9c54c
#
_cell.length_a   1.000
_cell.length_b   1.000
_cell.length_c   1.000
_cell.angle_alpha   90.00
_cell.angle_beta   90.00
_cell.angle_gamma   90.00
#
_symmetry.space_group_name_H-M   'P 1'
#
loop_
_entity.id
_entity.type
_entity.pdbx_description
1 polymer ?
#
loop_
_entity_poly.entity_id
_entity_poly.type
_entity_poly.pdbx_seq_one_letter_code
_entity_poly.pdbx_strand_id
1 'polypeptide(L)'
;LGAGTWEEEHPVTSRDTGKGGESGSKARALQKARVLSGMRPTGRMHIGNYFGALANWVRLQNEVLPSSGVASQAGAQHAGPPQRKEAAGQPVYECFYFIADWHSLTSDFADTSGIAGNSIEMMTDYLAGGLDPAKSVLFLQSLVPEHAELHLLLSMVTPLGWLERVPTYKEALENIKHKDLHNYGFLGYPVLQCADIVMYGGSGMRLIVPTGEDQVSHVETSREIVRRFNTFFGLEVDLEGLRKNKAAMESFKNHLPSLRGASTEDIESAYRANSKAAAMEWGIRNFLDKMEASKEYFSYSEKLTEPESMLTKTPRVPGLDGRKMSKSYGNTIMLSESDADIRAKTKVMVTDPARKRRTDPGNPDVCPVYDWHKLFSTKETLDWAAQGCRTAGIGCIECKAKMADHLIAWITPVRERRVEFERHPARVLEVIDNGSKRARNVAQGTMARVREAVFGWERKRKVVASGE
;
A
#
# COMPACT_ATOMS: atom_id res chain seq x y z
N LEU A 1 26.30 32.75 -21.32
CA LEU A 1 26.27 32.71 -22.80
C LEU A 1 25.88 31.29 -23.21
N GLY A 2 24.71 31.10 -23.87
CA GLY A 2 24.33 29.87 -24.57
C GLY A 2 23.07 29.23 -23.99
N ALA A 3 21.88 29.76 -24.31
CA ALA A 3 20.61 29.08 -24.21
C ALA A 3 20.58 27.93 -25.23
N GLY A 4 20.18 26.75 -24.79
CA GLY A 4 19.88 25.60 -25.63
C GLY A 4 18.51 25.04 -25.22
N THR A 5 17.52 25.35 -26.04
CA THR A 5 16.17 24.83 -26.03
C THR A 5 16.18 23.34 -26.29
N TRP A 6 15.49 22.54 -25.49
CA TRP A 6 15.13 21.17 -25.81
C TRP A 6 13.63 21.08 -26.04
N GLU A 7 13.31 20.86 -27.33
CA GLU A 7 11.98 20.62 -27.83
C GLU A 7 11.45 19.26 -27.42
N GLU A 8 10.12 19.20 -27.25
CA GLU A 8 9.29 18.03 -27.09
C GLU A 8 9.38 17.07 -28.30
N GLU A 9 9.19 15.78 -28.02
CA GLU A 9 8.62 14.71 -28.87
C GLU A 9 9.19 13.37 -28.36
N HIS A 10 8.44 12.30 -27.95
CA HIS A 10 7.43 11.55 -28.68
C HIS A 10 6.64 10.60 -27.77
N PRO A 11 5.39 10.26 -28.08
CA PRO A 11 4.66 9.19 -27.41
C PRO A 11 5.06 7.83 -27.98
N VAL A 12 5.53 6.93 -27.13
CA VAL A 12 5.81 5.54 -27.52
C VAL A 12 4.50 4.76 -27.53
N THR A 13 3.93 4.60 -28.72
CA THR A 13 2.89 3.62 -29.00
C THR A 13 3.53 2.24 -29.12
N SER A 14 3.40 1.37 -28.12
CA SER A 14 3.70 -0.06 -28.26
C SER A 14 2.48 -0.77 -28.84
N ARG A 15 2.51 -1.06 -30.14
CA ARG A 15 1.70 -2.13 -30.72
C ARG A 15 2.41 -3.45 -30.43
N ASP A 16 1.91 -4.20 -29.48
CA ASP A 16 2.27 -5.61 -29.33
C ASP A 16 1.08 -6.46 -29.79
N THR A 17 1.20 -6.98 -31.01
CA THR A 17 0.29 -7.97 -31.58
C THR A 17 0.91 -9.35 -31.40
N GLY A 18 0.79 -9.92 -30.18
CA GLY A 18 1.22 -11.27 -29.86
C GLY A 18 0.03 -12.14 -29.44
N LYS A 19 -0.45 -12.99 -30.33
CA LYS A 19 -1.36 -14.10 -30.03
C LYS A 19 -0.69 -15.03 -29.00
N GLY A 20 -1.12 -14.98 -27.74
CA GLY A 20 -0.60 -15.81 -26.64
C GLY A 20 -1.26 -15.54 -25.28
N GLY A 21 -2.32 -14.72 -25.23
CA GLY A 21 -2.83 -14.09 -24.01
C GLY A 21 -3.78 -14.90 -23.12
N GLU A 22 -4.41 -15.97 -23.55
CA GLU A 22 -5.48 -16.58 -22.75
C GLU A 22 -5.01 -17.61 -21.71
N SER A 23 -3.91 -18.33 -21.94
CA SER A 23 -3.43 -19.32 -20.95
C SER A 23 -2.67 -18.67 -19.78
N GLY A 24 -1.97 -17.56 -20.03
CA GLY A 24 -1.24 -16.81 -19.00
C GLY A 24 -2.14 -16.08 -18.00
N SER A 25 -3.31 -15.60 -18.44
CA SER A 25 -4.24 -14.87 -17.57
C SER A 25 -4.99 -15.80 -16.60
N LYS A 26 -5.36 -17.03 -17.06
CA LYS A 26 -6.01 -18.04 -16.20
C LYS A 26 -5.03 -18.63 -15.17
N ALA A 27 -3.79 -18.88 -15.54
CA ALA A 27 -2.76 -19.35 -14.61
C ALA A 27 -2.42 -18.30 -13.53
N ARG A 28 -2.44 -17.00 -13.88
CA ARG A 28 -2.20 -15.89 -12.95
C ARG A 28 -3.34 -15.69 -11.94
N ALA A 29 -4.57 -16.06 -12.29
CA ALA A 29 -5.75 -15.98 -11.42
C ALA A 29 -5.77 -17.03 -10.30
N LEU A 30 -4.99 -18.11 -10.42
CA LEU A 30 -4.91 -19.21 -9.45
C LEU A 30 -3.76 -19.07 -8.44
N GLN A 31 -2.87 -18.10 -8.61
CA GLN A 31 -1.81 -17.84 -7.62
C GLN A 31 -2.38 -17.19 -6.36
N LYS A 32 -2.05 -17.77 -5.19
CA LYS A 32 -2.36 -17.15 -3.90
C LYS A 32 -1.84 -15.71 -3.88
N ALA A 33 -2.70 -14.77 -3.50
CA ALA A 33 -2.34 -13.37 -3.41
C ALA A 33 -2.44 -12.88 -1.96
N ARG A 34 -1.45 -12.13 -1.51
CA ARG A 34 -1.50 -11.40 -0.25
C ARG A 34 -1.83 -9.94 -0.52
N VAL A 35 -2.69 -9.42 0.32
CA VAL A 35 -3.01 -7.99 0.37
C VAL A 35 -2.39 -7.40 1.62
N LEU A 36 -1.62 -6.33 1.45
CA LEU A 36 -1.08 -5.58 2.56
C LEU A 36 -1.51 -4.13 2.48
N SER A 37 -1.96 -3.58 3.60
CA SER A 37 -2.19 -2.14 3.76
C SER A 37 -2.13 -1.74 5.23
N GLY A 38 -1.88 -0.46 5.50
CA GLY A 38 -1.81 0.06 6.86
C GLY A 38 -2.13 1.54 6.93
N MET A 39 -2.41 2.01 8.15
CA MET A 39 -2.62 3.43 8.43
C MET A 39 -1.84 3.86 9.66
N ARG A 40 -1.37 5.12 9.67
CA ARG A 40 -0.75 5.75 10.84
C ARG A 40 -1.79 5.96 11.93
N PRO A 41 -1.45 5.72 13.21
CA PRO A 41 -2.38 5.88 14.33
C PRO A 41 -2.60 7.37 14.67
N THR A 42 -3.53 7.98 13.95
CA THR A 42 -3.93 9.37 14.16
C THR A 42 -5.15 9.51 15.10
N GLY A 43 -5.47 8.48 15.87
CA GLY A 43 -6.65 8.37 16.72
C GLY A 43 -7.90 7.89 15.97
N ARG A 44 -9.08 8.14 16.55
CA ARG A 44 -10.37 7.68 15.99
C ARG A 44 -10.52 8.00 14.52
N MET A 45 -11.09 7.06 13.77
CA MET A 45 -11.31 7.22 12.32
C MET A 45 -12.52 8.10 12.03
N HIS A 46 -12.43 8.87 10.95
CA HIS A 46 -13.55 9.59 10.36
C HIS A 46 -14.08 8.86 9.13
N ILE A 47 -15.28 9.24 8.65
CA ILE A 47 -15.91 8.60 7.49
C ILE A 47 -15.02 8.64 6.23
N GLY A 48 -14.20 9.67 6.06
CA GLY A 48 -13.23 9.71 4.95
C GLY A 48 -12.18 8.59 5.01
N ASN A 49 -11.72 8.20 6.21
CA ASN A 49 -10.83 7.03 6.37
C ASN A 49 -11.56 5.73 6.07
N TYR A 50 -12.82 5.63 6.49
CA TYR A 50 -13.64 4.45 6.22
C TYR A 50 -13.76 4.19 4.70
N PHE A 51 -14.27 5.15 3.95
CA PHE A 51 -14.44 5.01 2.51
C PHE A 51 -13.12 5.04 1.74
N GLY A 52 -12.12 5.75 2.26
CA GLY A 52 -10.80 5.84 1.65
C GLY A 52 -10.01 4.52 1.67
N ALA A 53 -10.20 3.69 2.71
CA ALA A 53 -9.43 2.45 2.86
C ALA A 53 -10.24 1.31 3.49
N LEU A 54 -10.83 1.50 4.69
CA LEU A 54 -11.39 0.43 5.49
C LEU A 54 -12.51 -0.35 4.77
N ALA A 55 -13.40 0.32 4.08
CA ALA A 55 -14.47 -0.30 3.31
C ALA A 55 -13.92 -1.27 2.23
N ASN A 56 -12.84 -0.87 1.55
CA ASN A 56 -12.18 -1.72 0.58
C ASN A 56 -11.47 -2.92 1.25
N TRP A 57 -10.86 -2.73 2.41
CA TRP A 57 -10.24 -3.82 3.17
C TRP A 57 -11.28 -4.84 3.62
N VAL A 58 -12.42 -4.39 4.10
CA VAL A 58 -13.56 -5.27 4.46
C VAL A 58 -14.09 -6.02 3.23
N ARG A 59 -14.13 -5.37 2.06
CA ARG A 59 -14.49 -6.05 0.80
C ARG A 59 -13.47 -7.14 0.46
N LEU A 60 -12.18 -6.83 0.46
CA LEU A 60 -11.11 -7.75 0.08
C LEU A 60 -11.03 -8.96 1.00
N GLN A 61 -11.17 -8.78 2.33
CA GLN A 61 -11.19 -9.92 3.27
C GLN A 61 -12.36 -10.89 3.05
N ASN A 62 -13.46 -10.40 2.46
CA ASN A 62 -14.67 -11.19 2.23
C ASN A 62 -14.80 -11.69 0.78
N GLU A 63 -13.81 -11.39 -0.08
CA GLU A 63 -13.80 -11.83 -1.47
C GLU A 63 -13.45 -13.32 -1.53
N VAL A 64 -14.36 -14.13 -2.08
CA VAL A 64 -14.20 -15.58 -2.19
C VAL A 64 -14.30 -16.02 -3.65
N LEU A 65 -13.58 -17.07 -4.00
CA LEU A 65 -13.71 -17.72 -5.31
C LEU A 65 -15.07 -18.41 -5.37
N PRO A 66 -15.88 -18.18 -6.41
CA PRO A 66 -17.12 -18.88 -6.60
C PRO A 66 -16.84 -20.38 -6.80
N SER A 67 -17.63 -21.23 -6.18
CA SER A 67 -17.52 -22.70 -6.24
C SER A 67 -17.65 -23.28 -7.67
N SER A 68 -18.05 -22.47 -8.65
CA SER A 68 -18.33 -22.85 -10.04
C SER A 68 -17.44 -22.15 -11.09
N GLY A 69 -16.27 -21.62 -10.72
CA GLY A 69 -15.29 -21.09 -11.70
C GLY A 69 -15.68 -19.83 -12.49
N VAL A 70 -16.84 -19.22 -12.20
CA VAL A 70 -17.29 -17.97 -12.84
C VAL A 70 -17.18 -16.84 -11.82
N ALA A 71 -16.27 -15.89 -12.03
CA ALA A 71 -16.13 -14.71 -11.20
C ALA A 71 -17.38 -13.82 -11.31
N SER A 72 -18.16 -13.71 -10.24
CA SER A 72 -19.21 -12.70 -10.17
C SER A 72 -18.56 -11.34 -9.89
N GLN A 73 -18.62 -10.43 -10.85
CA GLN A 73 -18.37 -9.03 -10.63
C GLN A 73 -19.53 -8.45 -9.80
N ALA A 74 -19.39 -8.47 -8.48
CA ALA A 74 -20.28 -7.71 -7.62
C ALA A 74 -19.95 -6.22 -7.82
N GLY A 75 -20.77 -5.55 -8.59
CA GLY A 75 -20.69 -4.10 -8.78
C GLY A 75 -20.76 -3.37 -7.45
N ALA A 76 -19.85 -2.41 -7.25
CA ALA A 76 -19.85 -1.49 -6.13
C ALA A 76 -21.03 -0.52 -6.24
N GLN A 77 -22.23 -0.98 -5.90
CA GLN A 77 -23.41 -0.13 -5.76
C GLN A 77 -23.92 -0.28 -4.32
N HIS A 78 -23.93 0.86 -3.61
CA HIS A 78 -24.56 1.08 -2.30
C HIS A 78 -24.27 0.00 -1.25
N ALA A 79 -23.02 -0.02 -0.76
CA ALA A 79 -22.68 -0.84 0.41
C ALA A 79 -23.31 -0.21 1.66
N GLY A 80 -24.46 -0.72 2.06
CA GLY A 80 -24.89 -0.62 3.45
C GLY A 80 -23.82 -1.20 4.38
N PRO A 81 -23.88 -0.95 5.70
CA PRO A 81 -22.91 -1.51 6.63
C PRO A 81 -22.85 -3.03 6.45
N PRO A 82 -21.66 -3.63 6.38
CA PRO A 82 -21.50 -5.03 6.02
C PRO A 82 -22.29 -5.93 6.98
N GLN A 83 -23.39 -6.49 6.49
CA GLN A 83 -24.06 -7.59 7.17
C GLN A 83 -23.22 -8.84 6.94
N ARG A 84 -22.90 -9.58 8.01
CA ARG A 84 -22.22 -10.89 7.94
C ARG A 84 -23.05 -11.85 7.09
N LYS A 85 -22.80 -11.91 5.79
CA LYS A 85 -23.17 -13.05 4.94
C LYS A 85 -21.92 -13.91 4.80
N GLU A 86 -21.94 -15.07 5.42
CA GLU A 86 -20.92 -16.09 5.20
C GLU A 86 -21.05 -16.57 3.74
N ALA A 87 -20.15 -16.10 2.89
CA ALA A 87 -20.03 -16.64 1.55
C ALA A 87 -19.24 -17.95 1.64
N ALA A 88 -19.85 -19.06 1.23
CA ALA A 88 -19.17 -20.33 1.12
C ALA A 88 -18.20 -20.28 -0.07
N GLY A 89 -16.90 -20.39 0.19
CA GLY A 89 -15.84 -20.38 -0.83
C GLY A 89 -14.45 -20.20 -0.23
N GLN A 90 -13.41 -20.50 -1.00
CA GLN A 90 -12.04 -20.21 -0.58
C GLN A 90 -11.74 -18.71 -0.70
N PRO A 91 -11.08 -18.06 0.29
CA PRO A 91 -10.72 -16.66 0.19
C PRO A 91 -9.75 -16.43 -0.98
N VAL A 92 -10.00 -15.34 -1.73
CA VAL A 92 -9.14 -14.92 -2.84
C VAL A 92 -7.80 -14.39 -2.31
N TYR A 93 -7.85 -13.69 -1.18
CA TYR A 93 -6.71 -12.98 -0.60
C TYR A 93 -6.42 -13.43 0.82
N GLU A 94 -5.13 -13.50 1.15
CA GLU A 94 -4.64 -13.52 2.52
C GLU A 94 -4.34 -12.06 2.91
N CYS A 95 -5.17 -11.48 3.79
CA CYS A 95 -5.15 -10.05 4.10
C CYS A 95 -4.36 -9.73 5.36
N PHE A 96 -3.47 -8.74 5.25
CA PHE A 96 -2.67 -8.18 6.34
C PHE A 96 -2.96 -6.69 6.46
N TYR A 97 -3.55 -6.26 7.57
CA TYR A 97 -3.85 -4.86 7.83
C TYR A 97 -3.24 -4.42 9.15
N PHE A 98 -2.45 -3.36 9.11
CA PHE A 98 -1.66 -2.97 10.27
C PHE A 98 -1.80 -1.50 10.63
N ILE A 99 -1.45 -1.20 11.88
CA ILE A 99 -1.29 0.15 12.37
C ILE A 99 0.19 0.49 12.32
N ALA A 100 0.51 1.52 11.54
CA ALA A 100 1.87 1.94 11.22
C ALA A 100 2.38 2.94 12.27
N ASP A 101 2.64 2.47 13.48
CA ASP A 101 3.04 3.30 14.60
C ASP A 101 4.47 3.84 14.47
N TRP A 102 5.42 3.10 13.90
CA TRP A 102 6.74 3.62 13.59
C TRP A 102 6.71 4.74 12.55
N HIS A 103 5.81 4.67 11.57
CA HIS A 103 5.64 5.78 10.63
C HIS A 103 5.18 7.07 11.31
N SER A 104 4.54 7.01 12.48
CA SER A 104 4.22 8.21 13.24
C SER A 104 5.47 8.89 13.77
N LEU A 105 6.50 8.14 14.15
CA LEU A 105 7.76 8.70 14.64
C LEU A 105 8.49 9.56 13.59
N THR A 106 8.25 9.35 12.32
CA THR A 106 8.93 10.12 11.25
C THR A 106 8.59 11.61 11.30
N SER A 107 7.45 11.98 11.89
CA SER A 107 7.01 13.38 12.03
C SER A 107 6.55 13.77 13.43
N ASP A 108 6.32 12.79 14.32
CA ASP A 108 5.72 13.00 15.66
C ASP A 108 6.67 12.53 16.79
N PHE A 109 7.98 12.44 16.51
CA PHE A 109 8.99 11.97 17.48
C PHE A 109 9.14 12.86 18.72
N ALA A 110 8.76 14.12 18.64
CA ALA A 110 8.84 15.07 19.76
C ALA A 110 7.79 14.79 20.85
N ASP A 111 6.64 14.21 20.48
CA ASP A 111 5.61 13.78 21.42
C ASP A 111 4.98 12.45 20.96
N THR A 112 5.37 11.38 21.64
CA THR A 112 4.92 10.01 21.37
C THR A 112 3.81 9.54 22.32
N SER A 113 3.41 10.37 23.29
CA SER A 113 2.48 10.01 24.37
C SER A 113 1.12 9.48 23.86
N GLY A 114 0.66 9.97 22.71
CA GLY A 114 -0.60 9.58 22.10
C GLY A 114 -0.55 8.31 21.24
N ILE A 115 0.63 7.80 20.84
CA ILE A 115 0.74 6.75 19.80
C ILE A 115 0.04 5.45 20.23
N ALA A 116 0.30 4.98 21.45
CA ALA A 116 -0.29 3.73 21.94
C ALA A 116 -1.83 3.84 22.08
N GLY A 117 -2.33 4.92 22.69
CA GLY A 117 -3.76 5.17 22.81
C GLY A 117 -4.45 5.28 21.44
N ASN A 118 -3.86 6.03 20.53
CA ASN A 118 -4.35 6.19 19.16
C ASN A 118 -4.36 4.86 18.37
N SER A 119 -3.39 3.98 18.64
CA SER A 119 -3.33 2.65 18.01
C SER A 119 -4.47 1.76 18.47
N ILE A 120 -4.79 1.76 19.79
CA ILE A 120 -5.92 1.01 20.34
C ILE A 120 -7.25 1.56 19.78
N GLU A 121 -7.43 2.89 19.77
CA GLU A 121 -8.61 3.55 19.23
C GLU A 121 -8.83 3.19 17.74
N MET A 122 -7.75 3.18 16.94
CA MET A 122 -7.83 2.84 15.53
C MET A 122 -8.12 1.36 15.30
N MET A 123 -7.52 0.45 16.08
CA MET A 123 -7.84 -0.98 16.00
C MET A 123 -9.30 -1.24 16.39
N THR A 124 -9.81 -0.53 17.37
CA THR A 124 -11.24 -0.55 17.75
C THR A 124 -12.11 -0.14 16.55
N ASP A 125 -11.73 0.91 15.81
CA ASP A 125 -12.44 1.34 14.62
C ASP A 125 -12.33 0.32 13.46
N TYR A 126 -11.17 -0.35 13.28
CA TYR A 126 -11.03 -1.43 12.31
C TYR A 126 -12.03 -2.55 12.56
N LEU A 127 -12.12 -3.01 13.80
CA LEU A 127 -13.03 -4.07 14.21
C LEU A 127 -14.50 -3.64 14.12
N ALA A 128 -14.82 -2.43 14.60
CA ALA A 128 -16.15 -1.86 14.51
C ALA A 128 -16.59 -1.63 13.07
N GLY A 129 -15.66 -1.23 12.21
CA GLY A 129 -15.87 -1.02 10.77
C GLY A 129 -16.04 -2.30 9.95
N GLY A 130 -15.77 -3.47 10.55
CA GLY A 130 -16.09 -4.77 9.93
C GLY A 130 -14.90 -5.66 9.59
N LEU A 131 -13.67 -5.30 9.98
CA LEU A 131 -12.57 -6.24 9.89
C LEU A 131 -12.73 -7.38 10.89
N ASP A 132 -12.46 -8.59 10.42
CA ASP A 132 -12.60 -9.83 11.19
C ASP A 132 -11.22 -10.47 11.39
N PRO A 133 -10.73 -10.58 12.64
CA PRO A 133 -9.42 -11.17 12.93
C PRO A 133 -9.32 -12.66 12.57
N ALA A 134 -10.44 -13.35 12.36
CA ALA A 134 -10.44 -14.71 11.84
C ALA A 134 -10.14 -14.76 10.33
N LYS A 135 -10.44 -13.69 9.59
CA LYS A 135 -10.25 -13.60 8.13
C LYS A 135 -9.01 -12.82 7.73
N SER A 136 -8.57 -11.87 8.57
CA SER A 136 -7.44 -10.99 8.31
C SER A 136 -6.43 -11.05 9.44
N VAL A 137 -5.18 -10.76 9.13
CA VAL A 137 -4.12 -10.54 10.13
C VAL A 137 -4.12 -9.05 10.49
N LEU A 138 -4.57 -8.72 11.70
CA LEU A 138 -4.65 -7.36 12.21
C LEU A 138 -3.55 -7.16 13.24
N PHE A 139 -2.60 -6.23 13.00
CA PHE A 139 -1.42 -6.15 13.83
C PHE A 139 -0.88 -4.72 14.00
N LEU A 140 0.06 -4.57 14.92
CA LEU A 140 0.81 -3.34 15.17
C LEU A 140 2.22 -3.49 14.61
N GLN A 141 2.67 -2.52 13.82
CA GLN A 141 3.97 -2.57 13.12
C GLN A 141 5.13 -2.80 14.10
N SER A 142 5.17 -2.07 15.21
CA SER A 142 6.26 -2.16 16.20
C SER A 142 6.37 -3.51 16.93
N LEU A 143 5.29 -4.32 16.92
CA LEU A 143 5.32 -5.67 17.47
C LEU A 143 5.91 -6.71 16.50
N VAL A 144 6.32 -6.28 15.30
CA VAL A 144 7.00 -7.08 14.29
C VAL A 144 8.36 -6.42 13.97
N PRO A 145 9.38 -6.56 14.84
CA PRO A 145 10.65 -5.84 14.71
C PRO A 145 11.42 -6.16 13.43
N GLU A 146 11.08 -7.24 12.76
CA GLU A 146 11.61 -7.64 11.46
C GLU A 146 11.44 -6.54 10.39
N HIS A 147 10.43 -5.68 10.50
CA HIS A 147 10.25 -4.50 9.63
C HIS A 147 11.43 -3.53 9.74
N ALA A 148 11.91 -3.26 10.95
CA ALA A 148 13.07 -2.39 11.16
C ALA A 148 14.36 -3.01 10.63
N GLU A 149 14.54 -4.31 10.81
CA GLU A 149 15.69 -5.02 10.28
C GLU A 149 15.71 -4.99 8.75
N LEU A 150 14.57 -5.27 8.10
CA LEU A 150 14.48 -5.20 6.65
C LEU A 150 14.68 -3.76 6.14
N HIS A 151 14.10 -2.77 6.81
CA HIS A 151 14.34 -1.35 6.51
C HIS A 151 15.83 -1.03 6.52
N LEU A 152 16.57 -1.47 7.56
CA LEU A 152 18.01 -1.26 7.63
C LEU A 152 18.72 -1.86 6.42
N LEU A 153 18.44 -3.12 6.07
CA LEU A 153 19.10 -3.79 4.93
C LEU A 153 18.75 -3.14 3.58
N LEU A 154 17.49 -2.72 3.39
CA LEU A 154 17.07 -2.01 2.19
C LEU A 154 17.69 -0.61 2.10
N SER A 155 17.87 0.08 3.22
CA SER A 155 18.50 1.41 3.25
C SER A 155 19.95 1.40 2.75
N MET A 156 20.68 0.28 2.94
CA MET A 156 22.06 0.12 2.47
C MET A 156 22.19 0.04 0.95
N VAL A 157 21.11 -0.33 0.25
CA VAL A 157 21.11 -0.46 -1.21
C VAL A 157 20.31 0.63 -1.91
N THR A 158 19.58 1.47 -1.19
CA THR A 158 18.71 2.51 -1.76
C THR A 158 19.51 3.78 -2.04
N PRO A 159 19.57 4.27 -3.31
CA PRO A 159 20.23 5.54 -3.61
C PRO A 159 19.50 6.72 -2.97
N LEU A 160 20.25 7.63 -2.33
CA LEU A 160 19.70 8.82 -1.66
C LEU A 160 18.84 9.68 -2.59
N GLY A 161 19.31 9.92 -3.83
CA GLY A 161 18.58 10.71 -4.81
C GLY A 161 17.23 10.13 -5.25
N TRP A 162 16.93 8.85 -4.95
CA TRP A 162 15.59 8.32 -5.17
C TRP A 162 14.62 8.86 -4.13
N LEU A 163 15.04 8.93 -2.88
CA LEU A 163 14.23 9.39 -1.75
C LEU A 163 13.96 10.90 -1.84
N GLU A 164 14.97 11.67 -2.20
CA GLU A 164 14.85 13.13 -2.38
C GLU A 164 13.89 13.53 -3.52
N ARG A 165 13.64 12.63 -4.48
CA ARG A 165 12.71 12.87 -5.60
C ARG A 165 11.27 12.46 -5.33
N VAL A 166 10.98 11.78 -4.21
CA VAL A 166 9.61 11.38 -3.85
C VAL A 166 8.72 12.61 -3.73
N PRO A 167 7.62 12.72 -4.50
CA PRO A 167 6.78 13.93 -4.53
C PRO A 167 6.23 14.31 -3.14
N THR A 168 5.72 13.34 -2.40
CA THR A 168 5.14 13.56 -1.06
C THR A 168 6.17 14.03 -0.03
N TYR A 169 7.45 13.68 -0.19
CA TYR A 169 8.54 14.24 0.64
C TYR A 169 8.70 15.72 0.39
N LYS A 170 8.77 16.16 -0.87
CA LYS A 170 8.90 17.58 -1.24
C LYS A 170 7.70 18.40 -0.79
N GLU A 171 6.49 17.92 -1.09
CA GLU A 171 5.24 18.55 -0.68
C GLU A 171 5.13 18.73 0.84
N ALA A 172 5.57 17.75 1.62
CA ALA A 172 5.55 17.83 3.07
C ALA A 172 6.53 18.87 3.59
N LEU A 173 7.74 18.96 3.05
CA LEU A 173 8.72 20.00 3.42
C LEU A 173 8.20 21.43 3.11
N GLU A 174 7.44 21.59 2.04
CA GLU A 174 6.84 22.88 1.66
C GLU A 174 5.65 23.26 2.56
N ASN A 175 4.79 22.30 2.88
CA ASN A 175 3.49 22.54 3.51
C ASN A 175 3.48 22.45 5.04
N ILE A 176 4.41 21.69 5.66
CA ILE A 176 4.44 21.45 7.10
C ILE A 176 5.58 22.23 7.73
N LYS A 177 5.29 23.45 8.21
CA LYS A 177 6.30 24.36 8.79
C LYS A 177 6.48 24.23 10.31
N HIS A 178 5.58 23.56 11.00
CA HIS A 178 5.54 23.45 12.46
C HIS A 178 6.20 22.17 13.00
N LYS A 179 6.73 21.31 12.12
CA LYS A 179 7.44 20.08 12.50
C LYS A 179 8.84 20.09 11.87
N ASP A 180 9.81 19.51 12.59
CA ASP A 180 11.14 19.23 12.04
C ASP A 180 11.09 17.98 11.17
N LEU A 181 11.03 18.17 9.86
CA LEU A 181 11.03 17.12 8.86
C LEU A 181 12.39 16.91 8.18
N HIS A 182 13.40 17.75 8.51
CA HIS A 182 14.74 17.62 7.95
C HIS A 182 15.59 16.61 8.72
N ASN A 183 15.08 15.37 8.82
CA ASN A 183 15.76 14.28 9.51
C ASN A 183 15.75 12.98 8.68
N TYR A 184 16.66 12.06 9.02
CA TYR A 184 16.79 10.78 8.32
C TYR A 184 15.51 9.96 8.34
N GLY A 185 14.79 9.91 9.45
CA GLY A 185 13.55 9.15 9.59
C GLY A 185 12.49 9.60 8.58
N PHE A 186 12.35 10.92 8.40
CA PHE A 186 11.40 11.46 7.43
C PHE A 186 11.85 11.27 5.97
N LEU A 187 13.15 11.44 5.67
CA LEU A 187 13.69 11.13 4.34
C LEU A 187 13.59 9.63 4.03
N GLY A 188 13.84 8.78 5.02
CA GLY A 188 13.88 7.32 4.89
C GLY A 188 12.51 6.61 4.94
N TYR A 189 11.40 7.33 5.20
CA TYR A 189 10.09 6.66 5.35
C TYR A 189 9.65 5.83 4.12
N PRO A 190 10.00 6.17 2.86
CA PRO A 190 9.64 5.31 1.73
C PRO A 190 10.34 3.94 1.76
N VAL A 191 11.53 3.86 2.35
CA VAL A 191 12.26 2.60 2.54
C VAL A 191 11.60 1.77 3.65
N LEU A 192 11.13 2.40 4.73
CA LEU A 192 10.37 1.71 5.77
C LEU A 192 9.04 1.19 5.21
N GLN A 193 8.35 1.98 4.40
CA GLN A 193 7.13 1.55 3.71
C GLN A 193 7.39 0.40 2.73
N CYS A 194 8.52 0.42 2.01
CA CYS A 194 8.96 -0.69 1.19
C CYS A 194 9.15 -1.96 2.03
N ALA A 195 9.85 -1.85 3.18
CA ALA A 195 10.07 -2.98 4.09
C ALA A 195 8.74 -3.54 4.60
N ASP A 196 7.79 -2.69 5.00
CA ASP A 196 6.45 -3.11 5.43
C ASP A 196 5.76 -3.94 4.36
N ILE A 197 5.80 -3.45 3.11
CA ILE A 197 5.13 -4.09 1.98
C ILE A 197 5.75 -5.44 1.66
N VAL A 198 7.07 -5.48 1.42
CA VAL A 198 7.72 -6.67 0.86
C VAL A 198 7.99 -7.76 1.88
N MET A 199 7.88 -7.43 3.18
CA MET A 199 7.98 -8.37 4.29
C MET A 199 7.04 -9.57 4.13
N TYR A 200 5.86 -9.34 3.55
CA TYR A 200 4.80 -10.35 3.43
C TYR A 200 4.78 -11.02 2.05
N GLY A 201 5.79 -10.78 1.20
CA GLY A 201 5.97 -11.49 -0.06
C GLY A 201 6.41 -12.95 0.12
N GLY A 202 6.23 -13.77 -0.91
CA GLY A 202 6.65 -15.18 -0.92
C GLY A 202 6.84 -15.71 -2.34
N SER A 203 7.64 -16.78 -2.49
CA SER A 203 7.88 -17.40 -3.78
C SER A 203 6.56 -17.86 -4.43
N GLY A 204 6.34 -17.47 -5.67
CA GLY A 204 5.12 -17.81 -6.42
C GLY A 204 3.85 -17.13 -5.90
N MET A 205 3.95 -16.11 -5.05
CA MET A 205 2.83 -15.38 -4.47
C MET A 205 2.79 -13.95 -5.01
N ARG A 206 1.61 -13.48 -5.36
CA ARG A 206 1.40 -12.07 -5.69
C ARG A 206 1.28 -11.25 -4.41
N LEU A 207 1.90 -10.08 -4.40
CA LEU A 207 1.82 -9.14 -3.29
C LEU A 207 1.11 -7.87 -3.76
N ILE A 208 -0.09 -7.65 -3.25
CA ILE A 208 -0.99 -6.60 -3.71
C ILE A 208 -1.12 -5.52 -2.65
N VAL A 209 -0.98 -4.27 -3.07
CA VAL A 209 -1.12 -3.09 -2.21
C VAL A 209 -2.31 -2.25 -2.71
N PRO A 210 -3.45 -2.24 -1.99
CA PRO A 210 -4.55 -1.34 -2.30
C PRO A 210 -4.11 0.10 -2.07
N THR A 211 -4.17 0.93 -3.10
CA THR A 211 -3.69 2.32 -3.06
C THR A 211 -4.68 3.28 -3.70
N GLY A 212 -4.71 4.52 -3.20
CA GLY A 212 -5.19 5.66 -3.97
C GLY A 212 -4.17 6.07 -5.04
N GLU A 213 -4.57 6.91 -5.97
CA GLU A 213 -3.69 7.40 -7.05
C GLU A 213 -2.44 8.11 -6.51
N ASP A 214 -2.58 8.82 -5.39
CA ASP A 214 -1.49 9.55 -4.71
C ASP A 214 -0.40 8.63 -4.12
N GLN A 215 -0.69 7.36 -3.89
CA GLN A 215 0.23 6.38 -3.28
C GLN A 215 0.90 5.45 -4.31
N VAL A 216 0.53 5.51 -5.59
CA VAL A 216 1.10 4.64 -6.64
C VAL A 216 2.62 4.83 -6.74
N SER A 217 3.10 6.07 -6.64
CA SER A 217 4.53 6.37 -6.71
C SER A 217 5.35 5.68 -5.61
N HIS A 218 4.79 5.45 -4.42
CA HIS A 218 5.46 4.72 -3.34
C HIS A 218 5.58 3.23 -3.64
N VAL A 219 4.56 2.63 -4.27
CA VAL A 219 4.61 1.22 -4.69
C VAL A 219 5.65 1.04 -5.81
N GLU A 220 5.73 1.98 -6.77
CA GLU A 220 6.77 1.94 -7.81
C GLU A 220 8.17 2.12 -7.23
N THR A 221 8.36 3.05 -6.28
CA THR A 221 9.64 3.18 -5.55
C THR A 221 10.01 1.87 -4.84
N SER A 222 9.04 1.21 -4.21
CA SER A 222 9.25 -0.09 -3.57
C SER A 222 9.68 -1.17 -4.58
N ARG A 223 9.09 -1.19 -5.78
CA ARG A 223 9.48 -2.11 -6.86
C ARG A 223 10.91 -1.89 -7.30
N GLU A 224 11.33 -0.64 -7.47
CA GLU A 224 12.71 -0.32 -7.85
C GLU A 224 13.72 -0.75 -6.77
N ILE A 225 13.40 -0.51 -5.49
CA ILE A 225 14.23 -0.97 -4.37
C ILE A 225 14.34 -2.50 -4.37
N VAL A 226 13.22 -3.21 -4.56
CA VAL A 226 13.19 -4.68 -4.63
C VAL A 226 14.03 -5.21 -5.80
N ARG A 227 13.87 -4.64 -6.99
CA ARG A 227 14.66 -5.04 -8.18
C ARG A 227 16.15 -4.87 -7.92
N ARG A 228 16.52 -3.74 -7.33
CA ARG A 228 17.90 -3.49 -6.96
C ARG A 228 18.41 -4.50 -5.92
N PHE A 229 17.64 -4.75 -4.86
CA PHE A 229 17.96 -5.75 -3.85
C PHE A 229 18.13 -7.15 -4.47
N ASN A 230 17.17 -7.58 -5.28
CA ASN A 230 17.20 -8.88 -5.94
C ASN A 230 18.38 -9.01 -6.91
N THR A 231 18.78 -7.94 -7.60
CA THR A 231 19.96 -7.96 -8.47
C THR A 231 21.24 -8.13 -7.66
N PHE A 232 21.39 -7.42 -6.53
CA PHE A 232 22.62 -7.53 -5.72
C PHE A 232 22.73 -8.84 -4.95
N PHE A 233 21.61 -9.39 -4.48
CA PHE A 233 21.60 -10.55 -3.58
C PHE A 233 20.97 -11.81 -4.18
N GLY A 234 20.36 -11.69 -5.35
CA GLY A 234 19.74 -12.80 -6.07
C GLY A 234 20.51 -13.27 -7.30
N LEU A 235 21.37 -12.42 -7.88
CA LEU A 235 22.23 -12.79 -9.00
C LEU A 235 23.55 -13.38 -8.47
N GLU A 236 23.78 -14.64 -8.79
CA GLU A 236 25.01 -15.36 -8.46
C GLU A 236 25.73 -15.77 -9.75
N VAL A 237 27.07 -15.79 -9.71
CA VAL A 237 27.92 -16.23 -10.81
C VAL A 237 28.85 -17.34 -10.33
N ASP A 238 28.83 -18.46 -11.03
CA ASP A 238 29.80 -19.56 -10.85
C ASP A 238 31.10 -19.23 -11.60
N LEU A 239 32.00 -18.52 -10.92
CA LEU A 239 33.30 -18.15 -11.49
C LEU A 239 34.22 -19.35 -11.64
N GLU A 240 34.08 -20.38 -10.81
CA GLU A 240 34.89 -21.58 -10.89
C GLU A 240 34.55 -22.38 -12.15
N GLY A 241 33.27 -22.61 -12.39
CA GLY A 241 32.77 -23.23 -13.62
C GLY A 241 33.16 -22.44 -14.87
N LEU A 242 33.01 -21.10 -14.86
CA LEU A 242 33.43 -20.22 -15.94
C LEU A 242 34.92 -20.35 -16.29
N ARG A 243 35.81 -20.46 -15.27
CA ARG A 243 37.25 -20.62 -15.48
C ARG A 243 37.64 -21.93 -16.17
N LYS A 244 36.85 -22.99 -15.92
CA LYS A 244 37.07 -24.30 -16.55
C LYS A 244 36.65 -24.32 -18.03
N ASN A 245 35.77 -23.38 -18.46
CA ASN A 245 35.29 -23.24 -19.85
C ASN A 245 35.89 -21.99 -20.50
N LYS A 246 36.95 -22.17 -21.32
CA LYS A 246 37.65 -21.06 -21.98
C LYS A 246 36.75 -20.23 -22.87
N ALA A 247 35.84 -20.87 -23.65
CA ALA A 247 34.92 -20.16 -24.55
C ALA A 247 33.89 -19.33 -23.80
N ALA A 248 33.30 -19.88 -22.73
CA ALA A 248 32.36 -19.16 -21.87
C ALA A 248 33.04 -17.99 -21.15
N MET A 249 34.29 -18.17 -20.68
CA MET A 249 35.05 -17.10 -20.03
C MET A 249 35.43 -15.99 -21.02
N GLU A 250 35.72 -16.31 -22.28
CA GLU A 250 36.02 -15.31 -23.29
C GLU A 250 34.75 -14.53 -23.68
N SER A 251 33.63 -15.22 -23.88
CA SER A 251 32.31 -14.58 -24.08
C SER A 251 31.97 -13.63 -22.92
N PHE A 252 32.14 -14.09 -21.69
CA PHE A 252 31.90 -13.28 -20.49
C PHE A 252 32.77 -12.01 -20.46
N LYS A 253 34.08 -12.13 -20.74
CA LYS A 253 35.00 -10.98 -20.79
C LYS A 253 34.66 -9.98 -21.89
N ASN A 254 34.17 -10.45 -23.02
CA ASN A 254 33.78 -9.57 -24.15
C ASN A 254 32.57 -8.72 -23.81
N HIS A 255 31.64 -9.23 -22.99
CA HIS A 255 30.46 -8.48 -22.57
C HIS A 255 30.71 -7.57 -21.35
N LEU A 256 31.83 -7.78 -20.60
CA LEU A 256 32.22 -6.98 -19.44
C LEU A 256 33.67 -6.46 -19.55
N PRO A 257 33.96 -5.54 -20.48
CA PRO A 257 35.33 -5.18 -20.88
C PRO A 257 36.17 -4.43 -19.84
N SER A 258 35.59 -3.97 -18.74
CA SER A 258 36.25 -3.09 -17.76
C SER A 258 37.30 -3.77 -16.86
N LEU A 259 37.69 -5.03 -17.14
CA LEU A 259 38.52 -5.85 -16.24
C LEU A 259 39.92 -6.11 -16.75
N ARG A 260 40.39 -5.38 -17.75
CA ARG A 260 41.77 -5.54 -18.25
C ARG A 260 42.78 -5.01 -17.23
N GLY A 261 43.54 -5.89 -16.61
CA GLY A 261 44.73 -5.55 -15.79
C GLY A 261 44.61 -5.70 -14.27
N ALA A 262 43.55 -6.28 -13.75
CA ALA A 262 43.40 -6.51 -12.28
C ALA A 262 44.12 -7.80 -11.79
N SER A 263 44.56 -7.82 -10.54
CA SER A 263 45.13 -9.01 -9.87
C SER A 263 44.11 -10.15 -9.70
N THR A 264 44.56 -11.39 -9.43
CA THR A 264 43.67 -12.57 -9.41
C THR A 264 42.59 -12.52 -8.32
N GLU A 265 42.86 -11.96 -7.16
CA GLU A 265 41.88 -11.83 -6.07
C GLU A 265 40.94 -10.66 -6.31
N ASP A 266 41.43 -9.54 -6.86
CA ASP A 266 40.62 -8.39 -7.25
C ASP A 266 39.72 -8.71 -8.44
N ILE A 267 40.14 -9.63 -9.33
CA ILE A 267 39.37 -10.03 -10.52
C ILE A 267 38.03 -10.70 -10.14
N GLU A 268 37.98 -11.57 -9.13
CA GLU A 268 36.71 -12.23 -8.76
C GLU A 268 35.69 -11.24 -8.21
N SER A 269 36.13 -10.39 -7.29
CA SER A 269 35.27 -9.33 -6.74
C SER A 269 34.79 -8.40 -7.84
N ALA A 270 35.69 -8.01 -8.75
CA ALA A 270 35.37 -7.15 -9.88
C ALA A 270 34.40 -7.82 -10.87
N TYR A 271 34.54 -9.11 -11.18
CA TYR A 271 33.59 -9.84 -12.02
C TYR A 271 32.20 -9.89 -11.39
N ARG A 272 32.11 -10.20 -10.11
CA ARG A 272 30.82 -10.19 -9.39
C ARG A 272 30.20 -8.81 -9.38
N ALA A 273 30.96 -7.77 -9.08
CA ALA A 273 30.48 -6.38 -9.03
C ALA A 273 30.03 -5.89 -10.41
N ASN A 274 30.81 -6.12 -11.46
CA ASN A 274 30.49 -5.69 -12.82
C ASN A 274 29.28 -6.44 -13.40
N SER A 275 29.13 -7.74 -13.11
CA SER A 275 27.92 -8.49 -13.48
C SER A 275 26.67 -7.89 -12.85
N LYS A 276 26.73 -7.54 -11.59
CA LYS A 276 25.61 -6.89 -10.88
C LYS A 276 25.33 -5.50 -11.40
N ALA A 277 26.38 -4.71 -11.70
CA ALA A 277 26.24 -3.39 -12.30
C ALA A 277 25.61 -3.45 -13.70
N ALA A 278 26.05 -4.35 -14.55
CA ALA A 278 25.47 -4.56 -15.88
C ALA A 278 24.03 -5.07 -15.80
N ALA A 279 23.72 -5.98 -14.86
CA ALA A 279 22.37 -6.46 -14.64
C ALA A 279 21.44 -5.34 -14.11
N MET A 280 21.97 -4.39 -13.34
CA MET A 280 21.22 -3.19 -12.92
C MET A 280 20.93 -2.25 -14.08
N GLU A 281 21.90 -2.05 -14.96
CA GLU A 281 21.78 -1.14 -16.12
C GLU A 281 20.84 -1.69 -17.19
N TRP A 282 21.01 -2.97 -17.55
CA TRP A 282 20.27 -3.58 -18.67
C TRP A 282 18.97 -4.26 -18.25
N GLY A 283 18.76 -4.46 -16.95
CA GLY A 283 17.75 -5.34 -16.38
C GLY A 283 18.18 -6.81 -16.45
N ILE A 284 17.78 -7.59 -15.43
CA ILE A 284 18.26 -8.98 -15.22
C ILE A 284 18.02 -9.91 -16.43
N ARG A 285 16.86 -9.79 -17.10
CA ARG A 285 16.55 -10.62 -18.28
C ARG A 285 17.48 -10.32 -19.43
N ASN A 286 17.60 -9.05 -19.80
CA ASN A 286 18.49 -8.61 -20.89
C ASN A 286 19.95 -8.94 -20.58
N PHE A 287 20.36 -8.82 -19.32
CA PHE A 287 21.71 -9.22 -18.89
C PHE A 287 21.92 -10.71 -19.14
N LEU A 288 21.05 -11.58 -18.66
CA LEU A 288 21.19 -13.03 -18.86
C LEU A 288 21.14 -13.44 -20.33
N ASP A 289 20.35 -12.76 -21.15
CA ASP A 289 20.27 -13.04 -22.59
C ASP A 289 21.53 -12.60 -23.32
N LYS A 290 22.16 -11.48 -22.92
CA LYS A 290 23.45 -11.02 -23.47
C LYS A 290 24.64 -11.88 -23.08
N MET A 291 24.56 -12.65 -21.98
CA MET A 291 25.68 -13.50 -21.51
C MET A 291 25.93 -14.73 -22.40
N GLU A 292 25.07 -15.03 -23.39
CA GLU A 292 25.22 -16.08 -24.42
C GLU A 292 25.80 -17.39 -23.89
N ALA A 293 26.99 -17.79 -24.35
CA ALA A 293 27.67 -19.02 -23.94
C ALA A 293 28.05 -19.05 -22.45
N SER A 294 28.08 -17.92 -21.76
CA SER A 294 28.34 -17.83 -20.34
C SER A 294 27.07 -17.87 -19.48
N LYS A 295 25.86 -17.84 -20.08
CA LYS A 295 24.57 -17.77 -19.38
C LYS A 295 24.38 -18.90 -18.37
N GLU A 296 24.81 -20.12 -18.66
CA GLU A 296 24.67 -21.29 -17.77
C GLU A 296 25.42 -21.15 -16.44
N TYR A 297 26.40 -20.25 -16.36
CA TYR A 297 27.17 -19.95 -15.15
C TYR A 297 26.53 -18.86 -14.29
N PHE A 298 25.37 -18.38 -14.66
CA PHE A 298 24.60 -17.42 -13.88
C PHE A 298 23.33 -18.08 -13.35
N SER A 299 23.03 -17.82 -12.09
CA SER A 299 21.76 -18.15 -11.49
C SER A 299 21.11 -16.87 -10.94
N TYR A 300 19.81 -16.79 -11.04
CA TYR A 300 19.04 -15.70 -10.48
C TYR A 300 17.82 -16.22 -9.72
N SER A 301 17.66 -15.74 -8.50
CA SER A 301 16.48 -16.06 -7.68
C SER A 301 15.98 -14.80 -6.96
N GLU A 302 14.70 -14.53 -7.09
CA GLU A 302 14.07 -13.43 -6.36
C GLU A 302 14.09 -13.73 -4.86
N LYS A 303 14.64 -12.81 -4.07
CA LYS A 303 14.71 -12.90 -2.61
C LYS A 303 13.51 -12.20 -1.97
N LEU A 304 13.06 -11.11 -2.60
CA LEU A 304 11.89 -10.33 -2.23
C LEU A 304 10.91 -10.26 -3.42
N THR A 305 9.62 -10.29 -3.14
CA THR A 305 8.55 -10.23 -4.15
C THR A 305 8.27 -8.77 -4.51
N GLU A 306 8.23 -8.44 -5.81
CA GLU A 306 7.80 -7.11 -6.26
C GLU A 306 6.32 -6.89 -5.94
N PRO A 307 5.95 -5.74 -5.32
CA PRO A 307 4.55 -5.42 -5.05
C PRO A 307 3.81 -4.97 -6.32
N GLU A 308 2.51 -5.24 -6.34
CA GLU A 308 1.59 -4.77 -7.38
C GLU A 308 0.62 -3.75 -6.75
N SER A 309 0.45 -2.58 -7.36
CA SER A 309 -0.58 -1.63 -6.93
C SER A 309 -1.96 -2.10 -7.39
N MET A 310 -2.95 -2.01 -6.48
CA MET A 310 -4.36 -2.17 -6.79
C MET A 310 -5.06 -0.83 -6.59
N LEU A 311 -5.35 -0.14 -7.70
CA LEU A 311 -6.08 1.12 -7.63
C LEU A 311 -7.48 0.90 -7.03
N THR A 312 -7.75 1.59 -5.94
CA THR A 312 -9.05 1.58 -5.28
C THR A 312 -9.88 2.74 -5.78
N LYS A 313 -11.02 2.44 -6.42
CA LYS A 313 -12.01 3.48 -6.71
C LYS A 313 -12.66 3.91 -5.39
N THR A 314 -12.16 4.96 -4.79
CA THR A 314 -12.73 5.54 -3.59
C THR A 314 -13.74 6.61 -3.96
N PRO A 315 -14.95 6.59 -3.38
CA PRO A 315 -15.90 7.67 -3.60
C PRO A 315 -15.34 8.96 -3.01
N ARG A 316 -15.69 10.09 -3.60
CA ARG A 316 -15.35 11.39 -3.05
C ARG A 316 -16.13 11.60 -1.75
N VAL A 317 -15.42 11.78 -0.65
CA VAL A 317 -15.99 12.14 0.66
C VAL A 317 -15.45 13.51 1.05
N PRO A 318 -16.09 14.60 0.64
CA PRO A 318 -15.66 15.94 1.04
C PRO A 318 -15.84 16.13 2.54
N GLY A 319 -15.01 16.96 3.15
CA GLY A 319 -15.21 17.45 4.51
C GLY A 319 -16.43 18.39 4.59
N LEU A 320 -16.78 18.80 5.81
CA LEU A 320 -17.90 19.72 6.07
C LEU A 320 -17.77 21.06 5.34
N ASP A 321 -16.55 21.45 5.00
CA ASP A 321 -16.17 22.67 4.26
C ASP A 321 -15.97 22.44 2.75
N GLY A 322 -16.28 21.24 2.25
CA GLY A 322 -16.15 20.87 0.85
C GLY A 322 -14.75 20.47 0.39
N ARG A 323 -13.70 20.71 1.22
CA ARG A 323 -12.34 20.28 0.95
C ARG A 323 -12.13 18.79 1.31
N LYS A 324 -10.96 18.25 1.07
CA LYS A 324 -10.59 16.91 1.56
C LYS A 324 -10.81 16.82 3.08
N MET A 325 -11.48 15.75 3.52
CA MET A 325 -11.74 15.52 4.93
C MET A 325 -10.44 15.27 5.70
N SER A 326 -10.18 16.05 6.75
CA SER A 326 -8.99 15.94 7.58
C SER A 326 -9.25 16.46 8.99
N LYS A 327 -8.70 15.78 10.00
CA LYS A 327 -8.79 16.22 11.41
C LYS A 327 -8.15 17.59 11.62
N SER A 328 -7.04 17.87 10.95
CA SER A 328 -6.34 19.16 11.06
C SER A 328 -7.17 20.35 10.55
N TYR A 329 -8.16 20.12 9.71
CA TYR A 329 -9.08 21.15 9.23
C TYR A 329 -10.37 21.26 10.07
N GLY A 330 -10.56 20.35 11.04
CA GLY A 330 -11.79 20.33 11.86
C GLY A 330 -13.08 20.04 11.06
N ASN A 331 -12.95 19.50 9.83
CA ASN A 331 -14.04 19.30 8.88
C ASN A 331 -14.53 17.85 8.81
N THR A 332 -14.35 17.08 9.88
CA THR A 332 -14.58 15.63 9.92
C THR A 332 -15.85 15.26 10.68
N ILE A 333 -16.43 14.11 10.33
CA ILE A 333 -17.34 13.33 11.18
C ILE A 333 -16.66 12.01 11.51
N MET A 334 -16.54 11.72 12.81
CA MET A 334 -15.93 10.48 13.30
C MET A 334 -16.91 9.32 13.21
N LEU A 335 -16.41 8.08 13.09
CA LEU A 335 -17.25 6.89 13.16
C LEU A 335 -17.94 6.70 14.52
N SER A 336 -17.40 7.30 15.56
CA SER A 336 -17.92 7.26 16.93
C SER A 336 -18.82 8.45 17.32
N GLU A 337 -19.13 9.35 16.36
CA GLU A 337 -19.82 10.60 16.67
C GLU A 337 -21.28 10.39 17.04
N SER A 338 -21.81 11.17 18.00
CA SER A 338 -23.19 11.09 18.42
C SER A 338 -24.15 11.62 17.36
N ASP A 339 -25.44 11.21 17.41
CA ASP A 339 -26.47 11.71 16.50
C ASP A 339 -26.63 13.24 16.61
N ALA A 340 -26.53 13.76 17.84
CA ALA A 340 -26.64 15.20 18.08
C ALA A 340 -25.49 15.97 17.40
N ASP A 341 -24.26 15.47 17.55
CA ASP A 341 -23.08 16.10 16.93
C ASP A 341 -23.11 15.99 15.41
N ILE A 342 -23.51 14.82 14.88
CA ILE A 342 -23.68 14.64 13.42
C ILE A 342 -24.69 15.67 12.90
N ARG A 343 -25.83 15.84 13.54
CA ARG A 343 -26.85 16.84 13.11
C ARG A 343 -26.32 18.27 13.22
N ALA A 344 -25.62 18.60 14.31
CA ALA A 344 -25.04 19.93 14.51
C ALA A 344 -24.01 20.25 13.41
N LYS A 345 -23.11 19.32 13.14
CA LYS A 345 -22.05 19.47 12.11
C LYS A 345 -22.61 19.52 10.70
N THR A 346 -23.54 18.64 10.35
CA THR A 346 -24.13 18.62 9.01
C THR A 346 -25.00 19.85 8.73
N LYS A 347 -25.64 20.42 9.76
CA LYS A 347 -26.41 21.67 9.62
C LYS A 347 -25.59 22.83 9.07
N VAL A 348 -24.30 22.95 9.47
CA VAL A 348 -23.40 24.02 9.04
C VAL A 348 -22.53 23.64 7.84
N MET A 349 -22.63 22.41 7.33
CA MET A 349 -21.90 21.95 6.15
C MET A 349 -22.12 22.89 4.96
N VAL A 350 -21.07 23.16 4.18
CA VAL A 350 -21.17 24.00 2.97
C VAL A 350 -22.05 23.33 1.90
N THR A 351 -22.71 24.16 1.12
CA THR A 351 -23.57 23.74 -0.01
C THR A 351 -23.07 24.37 -1.30
N ASP A 352 -23.85 24.27 -2.37
CA ASP A 352 -23.57 24.97 -3.62
C ASP A 352 -23.39 26.48 -3.35
N PRO A 353 -22.24 27.08 -3.66
CA PRO A 353 -21.96 28.49 -3.42
C PRO A 353 -22.86 29.45 -4.23
N ALA A 354 -23.40 29.00 -5.36
CA ALA A 354 -24.30 29.79 -6.21
C ALA A 354 -25.68 29.95 -5.57
N ARG A 355 -26.10 29.03 -4.70
CA ARG A 355 -27.41 29.03 -4.04
C ARG A 355 -27.40 29.85 -2.76
N LYS A 356 -27.69 31.13 -2.85
CA LYS A 356 -27.70 32.07 -1.71
C LYS A 356 -29.03 32.16 -0.97
N ARG A 357 -30.12 32.01 -1.69
CA ARG A 357 -31.51 32.09 -1.15
C ARG A 357 -32.20 30.75 -1.33
N ARG A 358 -33.24 30.51 -0.53
CA ARG A 358 -34.07 29.30 -0.65
C ARG A 358 -34.74 29.19 -2.03
N THR A 359 -35.07 30.34 -2.63
CA THR A 359 -35.73 30.46 -3.95
C THR A 359 -34.77 30.30 -5.13
N ASP A 360 -33.46 30.28 -4.89
CA ASP A 360 -32.47 30.11 -5.96
C ASP A 360 -32.39 28.64 -6.34
N PRO A 361 -32.43 28.28 -7.63
CA PRO A 361 -32.09 26.94 -8.09
C PRO A 361 -30.63 26.61 -7.73
N GLY A 362 -30.40 25.39 -7.31
CA GLY A 362 -29.03 24.92 -7.01
C GLY A 362 -28.54 23.88 -8.01
N ASN A 363 -27.25 23.67 -8.01
CA ASN A 363 -26.60 22.59 -8.75
C ASN A 363 -26.14 21.49 -7.79
N PRO A 364 -26.81 20.32 -7.75
CA PRO A 364 -26.39 19.21 -6.89
C PRO A 364 -24.99 18.66 -7.26
N ASP A 365 -24.55 18.78 -8.52
CA ASP A 365 -23.30 18.17 -8.98
C ASP A 365 -22.04 18.86 -8.43
N VAL A 366 -22.18 20.10 -7.92
CA VAL A 366 -21.10 20.84 -7.24
C VAL A 366 -21.30 20.93 -5.72
N CYS A 367 -22.38 20.34 -5.19
CA CYS A 367 -22.75 20.45 -3.79
C CYS A 367 -22.15 19.32 -2.93
N PRO A 368 -21.31 19.61 -1.94
CA PRO A 368 -20.72 18.60 -1.06
C PRO A 368 -21.78 17.77 -0.31
N VAL A 369 -22.93 18.36 0.05
CA VAL A 369 -24.03 17.64 0.70
C VAL A 369 -24.62 16.58 -0.25
N TYR A 370 -24.70 16.88 -1.55
CA TYR A 370 -25.20 15.93 -2.52
C TYR A 370 -24.21 14.76 -2.75
N ASP A 371 -22.90 15.02 -2.68
CA ASP A 371 -21.90 13.94 -2.68
C ASP A 371 -22.12 12.97 -1.49
N TRP A 372 -22.51 13.48 -0.33
CA TRP A 372 -22.87 12.62 0.83
C TRP A 372 -24.20 11.91 0.63
N HIS A 373 -25.21 12.55 -0.02
CA HIS A 373 -26.42 11.84 -0.40
C HIS A 373 -26.12 10.63 -1.30
N LYS A 374 -25.18 10.75 -2.24
CA LYS A 374 -24.73 9.62 -3.10
C LYS A 374 -24.17 8.44 -2.30
N LEU A 375 -23.61 8.70 -1.11
CA LEU A 375 -22.99 7.67 -0.26
C LEU A 375 -24.00 7.00 0.67
N PHE A 376 -24.93 7.76 1.22
CA PHE A 376 -25.75 7.32 2.36
C PHE A 376 -27.23 7.18 2.04
N SER A 377 -27.76 7.94 1.10
CA SER A 377 -29.20 8.02 0.86
C SER A 377 -29.72 6.94 -0.07
N THR A 378 -31.00 6.61 0.08
CA THR A 378 -31.68 5.75 -0.88
C THR A 378 -31.84 6.46 -2.22
N LYS A 379 -32.11 5.68 -3.27
CA LYS A 379 -32.33 6.25 -4.62
C LYS A 379 -33.44 7.29 -4.64
N GLU A 380 -34.53 7.02 -3.95
CA GLU A 380 -35.69 7.93 -3.87
C GLU A 380 -35.30 9.26 -3.21
N THR A 381 -34.52 9.21 -2.12
CA THR A 381 -34.02 10.41 -1.45
C THR A 381 -32.98 11.14 -2.30
N LEU A 382 -32.16 10.44 -3.04
CA LEU A 382 -31.19 11.04 -3.96
C LEU A 382 -31.89 11.80 -5.09
N ASP A 383 -32.90 11.18 -5.70
CA ASP A 383 -33.69 11.77 -6.77
C ASP A 383 -34.49 13.00 -6.25
N TRP A 384 -35.11 12.89 -5.06
CA TRP A 384 -35.78 13.99 -4.36
C TRP A 384 -34.83 15.17 -4.09
N ALA A 385 -33.63 14.90 -3.60
CA ALA A 385 -32.64 15.94 -3.33
C ALA A 385 -32.18 16.63 -4.62
N ALA A 386 -31.90 15.86 -5.69
CA ALA A 386 -31.48 16.40 -6.97
C ALA A 386 -32.56 17.28 -7.61
N GLN A 387 -33.80 16.77 -7.74
CA GLN A 387 -34.90 17.48 -8.33
C GLN A 387 -35.29 18.72 -7.51
N GLY A 388 -35.44 18.55 -6.18
CA GLY A 388 -35.83 19.65 -5.30
C GLY A 388 -34.75 20.76 -5.23
N CYS A 389 -33.46 20.41 -5.35
CA CYS A 389 -32.40 21.40 -5.45
C CYS A 389 -32.45 22.20 -6.75
N ARG A 390 -32.56 21.53 -7.90
CA ARG A 390 -32.64 22.20 -9.24
C ARG A 390 -33.84 23.07 -9.44
N THR A 391 -34.96 22.74 -8.80
CA THR A 391 -36.24 23.50 -8.93
C THR A 391 -36.46 24.49 -7.78
N ALA A 392 -35.53 24.65 -6.85
CA ALA A 392 -35.72 25.36 -5.58
C ALA A 392 -36.90 24.85 -4.74
N GLY A 393 -37.35 23.61 -4.98
CA GLY A 393 -38.47 22.98 -4.28
C GLY A 393 -38.18 22.62 -2.84
N ILE A 394 -36.91 22.43 -2.46
CA ILE A 394 -36.47 22.12 -1.09
C ILE A 394 -35.47 23.14 -0.58
N GLY A 395 -35.40 23.31 0.75
CA GLY A 395 -34.36 24.13 1.40
C GLY A 395 -33.07 23.34 1.68
N CYS A 396 -31.90 24.01 1.70
CA CYS A 396 -30.63 23.36 2.04
C CYS A 396 -30.62 22.76 3.45
N ILE A 397 -31.34 23.39 4.41
CA ILE A 397 -31.45 22.87 5.80
C ILE A 397 -32.22 21.55 5.82
N GLU A 398 -33.34 21.48 5.08
CA GLU A 398 -34.15 20.28 4.92
C GLU A 398 -33.37 19.14 4.23
N CYS A 399 -32.67 19.46 3.14
CA CYS A 399 -31.79 18.53 2.44
C CYS A 399 -30.71 17.95 3.36
N LYS A 400 -30.01 18.81 4.12
CA LYS A 400 -29.00 18.39 5.09
C LYS A 400 -29.55 17.51 6.22
N ALA A 401 -30.77 17.85 6.73
CA ALA A 401 -31.42 17.06 7.77
C ALA A 401 -31.72 15.63 7.26
N LYS A 402 -32.29 15.53 6.03
CA LYS A 402 -32.59 14.25 5.40
C LYS A 402 -31.30 13.42 5.15
N MET A 403 -30.23 14.08 4.68
CA MET A 403 -28.92 13.42 4.51
C MET A 403 -28.38 12.93 5.86
N ALA A 404 -28.49 13.73 6.93
CA ALA A 404 -28.04 13.34 8.26
C ALA A 404 -28.79 12.13 8.80
N ASP A 405 -30.11 11.99 8.54
CA ASP A 405 -30.89 10.82 8.93
C ASP A 405 -30.33 9.54 8.30
N HIS A 406 -30.00 9.57 7.01
CA HIS A 406 -29.38 8.43 6.33
C HIS A 406 -27.96 8.13 6.81
N LEU A 407 -27.16 9.16 7.07
CA LEU A 407 -25.83 9.01 7.64
C LEU A 407 -25.89 8.36 9.03
N ILE A 408 -26.79 8.82 9.91
CA ILE A 408 -27.01 8.27 11.24
C ILE A 408 -27.42 6.80 11.14
N ALA A 409 -28.38 6.49 10.29
CA ALA A 409 -28.82 5.10 10.07
C ALA A 409 -27.66 4.20 9.61
N TRP A 410 -26.80 4.72 8.72
CA TRP A 410 -25.62 3.99 8.21
C TRP A 410 -24.55 3.78 9.28
N ILE A 411 -24.26 4.80 10.11
CA ILE A 411 -23.15 4.76 11.08
C ILE A 411 -23.53 4.02 12.37
N THR A 412 -24.80 3.96 12.73
CA THR A 412 -25.29 3.36 13.99
C THR A 412 -24.78 1.95 14.21
N PRO A 413 -24.82 1.00 13.27
CA PRO A 413 -24.29 -0.34 13.50
C PRO A 413 -22.78 -0.37 13.74
N VAL A 414 -22.01 0.56 13.18
CA VAL A 414 -20.57 0.70 13.40
C VAL A 414 -20.34 1.18 14.83
N ARG A 415 -21.09 2.19 15.26
CA ARG A 415 -21.04 2.74 16.63
C ARG A 415 -21.38 1.71 17.70
N GLU A 416 -22.45 0.94 17.49
CA GLU A 416 -22.86 -0.12 18.42
C GLU A 416 -21.76 -1.18 18.60
N ARG A 417 -21.14 -1.65 17.50
CA ARG A 417 -20.00 -2.56 17.58
C ARG A 417 -18.80 -1.91 18.27
N ARG A 418 -18.55 -0.61 18.03
CA ARG A 418 -17.48 0.10 18.70
C ARG A 418 -17.67 0.15 20.21
N VAL A 419 -18.88 0.48 20.68
CA VAL A 419 -19.23 0.49 22.12
C VAL A 419 -19.01 -0.87 22.77
N GLU A 420 -19.28 -1.96 22.04
CA GLU A 420 -19.01 -3.32 22.53
C GLU A 420 -17.51 -3.55 22.75
N PHE A 421 -16.65 -3.10 21.84
CA PHE A 421 -15.19 -3.19 22.02
C PHE A 421 -14.66 -2.24 23.09
N GLU A 422 -15.23 -1.05 23.23
CA GLU A 422 -14.87 -0.10 24.30
C GLU A 422 -15.18 -0.65 25.71
N ARG A 423 -16.25 -1.46 25.84
CA ARG A 423 -16.56 -2.18 27.09
C ARG A 423 -15.60 -3.33 27.36
N HIS A 424 -14.96 -3.85 26.34
CA HIS A 424 -14.06 -5.01 26.43
C HIS A 424 -12.69 -4.74 25.80
N PRO A 425 -11.91 -3.75 26.28
CA PRO A 425 -10.65 -3.33 25.64
C PRO A 425 -9.61 -4.45 25.59
N ALA A 426 -9.66 -5.41 26.53
CA ALA A 426 -8.78 -6.59 26.50
C ALA A 426 -8.92 -7.41 25.21
N ARG A 427 -10.12 -7.47 24.62
CA ARG A 427 -10.33 -8.15 23.31
C ARG A 427 -9.60 -7.46 22.17
N VAL A 428 -9.50 -6.14 22.19
CA VAL A 428 -8.77 -5.35 21.18
C VAL A 428 -7.28 -5.64 21.30
N LEU A 429 -6.74 -5.67 22.52
CA LEU A 429 -5.34 -6.00 22.78
C LEU A 429 -5.02 -7.45 22.35
N GLU A 430 -5.91 -8.39 22.67
CA GLU A 430 -5.76 -9.79 22.22
C GLU A 430 -5.71 -9.93 20.69
N VAL A 431 -6.53 -9.17 19.97
CA VAL A 431 -6.49 -9.13 18.50
C VAL A 431 -5.15 -8.61 18.00
N ILE A 432 -4.64 -7.52 18.59
CA ILE A 432 -3.34 -6.94 18.25
C ILE A 432 -2.23 -7.97 18.50
N ASP A 433 -2.20 -8.60 19.65
CA ASP A 433 -1.14 -9.54 20.04
C ASP A 433 -1.15 -10.80 19.16
N ASN A 434 -2.32 -11.40 18.95
CA ASN A 434 -2.46 -12.60 18.13
C ASN A 434 -2.17 -12.30 16.65
N GLY A 435 -2.64 -11.15 16.16
CA GLY A 435 -2.35 -10.71 14.80
C GLY A 435 -0.86 -10.43 14.59
N SER A 436 -0.22 -9.77 15.55
CA SER A 436 1.23 -9.48 15.50
C SER A 436 2.07 -10.77 15.55
N LYS A 437 1.70 -11.77 16.35
CA LYS A 437 2.36 -13.08 16.33
C LYS A 437 2.22 -13.77 14.96
N ARG A 438 1.02 -13.74 14.36
CA ARG A 438 0.78 -14.31 13.02
C ARG A 438 1.61 -13.58 11.95
N ALA A 439 1.61 -12.25 11.97
CA ALA A 439 2.40 -11.41 11.07
C ALA A 439 3.90 -11.69 11.22
N ARG A 440 4.38 -11.76 12.47
CA ARG A 440 5.79 -12.04 12.79
C ARG A 440 6.26 -13.40 12.29
N ASN A 441 5.45 -14.44 12.37
CA ASN A 441 5.80 -15.76 11.83
C ASN A 441 6.10 -15.70 10.32
N VAL A 442 5.32 -14.92 9.57
CA VAL A 442 5.56 -14.71 8.14
C VAL A 442 6.83 -13.88 7.92
N ALA A 443 6.99 -12.80 8.70
CA ALA A 443 8.14 -11.91 8.63
C ALA A 443 9.46 -12.63 8.91
N GLN A 444 9.50 -13.50 9.90
CA GLN A 444 10.67 -14.34 10.23
C GLN A 444 11.06 -15.23 9.07
N GLY A 445 10.10 -15.83 8.36
CA GLY A 445 10.38 -16.63 7.17
C GLY A 445 10.98 -15.79 6.03
N THR A 446 10.52 -14.56 5.85
CA THR A 446 11.10 -13.63 4.87
C THR A 446 12.51 -13.21 5.28
N MET A 447 12.71 -12.83 6.56
CA MET A 447 14.01 -12.43 7.06
C MET A 447 15.04 -13.55 7.04
N ALA A 448 14.64 -14.81 7.25
CA ALA A 448 15.55 -15.95 7.10
C ALA A 448 16.12 -16.02 5.68
N ARG A 449 15.27 -15.88 4.65
CA ARG A 449 15.73 -15.84 3.24
C ARG A 449 16.61 -14.63 2.94
N VAL A 450 16.25 -13.46 3.47
CA VAL A 450 16.98 -12.20 3.27
C VAL A 450 18.35 -12.27 3.94
N ARG A 451 18.43 -12.71 5.20
CA ARG A 451 19.71 -12.87 5.93
C ARG A 451 20.64 -13.85 5.23
N GLU A 452 20.11 -14.97 4.75
CA GLU A 452 20.92 -15.94 4.01
C GLU A 452 21.42 -15.37 2.68
N ALA A 453 20.58 -14.60 1.96
CA ALA A 453 20.98 -13.95 0.73
C ALA A 453 22.08 -12.88 0.93
N VAL A 454 21.99 -12.11 2.02
CA VAL A 454 22.93 -11.01 2.32
C VAL A 454 24.22 -11.52 2.93
N PHE A 455 24.13 -12.41 3.92
CA PHE A 455 25.27 -12.81 4.76
C PHE A 455 25.80 -14.23 4.48
N GLY A 456 24.97 -15.15 3.97
CA GLY A 456 25.37 -16.51 3.65
C GLY A 456 25.80 -17.37 4.86
N TRP A 457 25.33 -17.02 6.07
CA TRP A 457 25.78 -17.69 7.31
C TRP A 457 25.46 -19.19 7.35
N GLU A 458 24.29 -19.60 6.86
CA GLU A 458 23.90 -21.01 6.87
C GLU A 458 24.75 -21.84 5.90
N ARG A 459 25.07 -21.27 4.72
CA ARG A 459 26.00 -21.88 3.76
C ARG A 459 27.39 -22.04 4.40
N LYS A 460 27.87 -20.96 5.04
CA LYS A 460 29.22 -20.99 5.66
C LYS A 460 29.29 -21.99 6.82
N ARG A 461 28.25 -22.05 7.66
CA ARG A 461 28.20 -23.03 8.77
C ARG A 461 28.22 -24.46 8.27
N LYS A 462 27.54 -24.79 7.18
CA LYS A 462 27.53 -26.13 6.58
C LYS A 462 28.91 -26.52 6.08
N VAL A 463 29.60 -25.63 5.34
CA VAL A 463 30.98 -25.85 4.85
C VAL A 463 31.94 -26.09 6.02
N VAL A 464 31.88 -25.25 7.06
CA VAL A 464 32.74 -25.44 8.26
C VAL A 464 32.43 -26.74 8.99
N ALA A 465 31.15 -27.15 9.04
CA ALA A 465 30.74 -28.39 9.72
C ALA A 465 31.10 -29.65 8.92
N SER A 466 31.14 -29.58 7.58
CA SER A 466 31.56 -30.70 6.73
C SER A 466 33.09 -30.89 6.63
N GLY A 467 33.88 -29.93 7.11
CA GLY A 467 35.33 -29.99 7.03
C GLY A 467 35.90 -29.73 5.63
N GLU A 468 35.06 -29.25 4.71
CA GLU A 468 35.44 -28.75 3.39
C GLU A 468 35.77 -27.24 3.51
#